data_3e0e8029a629c65c5173851844ed312a
#
_entry.id   3e0e8029a629c65c5173851844ed312a
#
_cell.length_a   1.000
_cell.length_b   1.000
_cell.length_c   1.000
_cell.angle_alpha   90.00
_cell.angle_beta   90.00
_cell.angle_gamma   90.00
#
_symmetry.space_group_name_H-M   'P 1'
#
loop_
_entity.id
_entity.type
_entity.pdbx_description
1 polymer ?
#
loop_
_entity_poly.entity_id
_entity_poly.type
_entity_poly.pdbx_seq_one_letter_code
_entity_poly.pdbx_strand_id
1 'polypeptide(L)'
;MILSGRAMQRYEYLKAIAQDTEDALVVVTGTALREWHTLRPGDGNFRTRTLGLASSIGLGIALGLPHRKVIVIDGDGAFLMNLCGLPTIAWHSPHNLIHILFDNECYEASGGT
;
A
#
# COMPACT_ATOMS: atom_id res chain seq x y z
N MET A 1 -5.94 -7.29 -2.15
CA MET A 1 -5.35 -8.50 -1.53
C MET A 1 -5.04 -8.23 -0.07
N ILE A 2 -5.43 -9.13 0.80
CA ILE A 2 -5.17 -9.05 2.23
C ILE A 2 -4.18 -10.15 2.60
N LEU A 3 -3.08 -9.78 3.26
CA LEU A 3 -2.03 -10.70 3.69
C LEU A 3 -1.89 -10.62 5.20
N SER A 4 -2.12 -11.74 5.89
CA SER A 4 -2.01 -11.85 7.34
C SER A 4 -0.61 -12.31 7.76
N GLY A 5 -0.11 -11.81 8.88
CA GLY A 5 1.14 -12.29 9.45
C GLY A 5 1.92 -11.27 10.25
N ARG A 6 3.01 -11.77 10.84
CA ARG A 6 3.95 -10.96 11.63
C ARG A 6 4.96 -10.23 10.73
N ALA A 7 5.74 -9.30 11.30
CA ALA A 7 6.69 -8.47 10.57
C ALA A 7 7.67 -9.25 9.67
N MET A 8 8.18 -10.40 10.11
CA MET A 8 9.06 -11.24 9.28
C MET A 8 8.35 -11.81 8.06
N GLN A 9 7.08 -12.21 8.21
CA GLN A 9 6.26 -12.69 7.11
C GLN A 9 5.94 -11.56 6.14
N ARG A 10 5.67 -10.37 6.65
CA ARG A 10 5.45 -9.17 5.81
C ARG A 10 6.67 -8.92 4.92
N TYR A 11 7.88 -8.98 5.46
CA TYR A 11 9.11 -8.77 4.70
C TYR A 11 9.23 -9.75 3.53
N GLU A 12 8.93 -11.03 3.75
CA GLU A 12 8.98 -12.04 2.68
C GLU A 12 7.94 -11.78 1.59
N TYR A 13 6.73 -11.35 1.96
CA TYR A 13 5.71 -10.94 0.99
C TYR A 13 6.16 -9.70 0.20
N LEU A 14 6.69 -8.69 0.88
CA LEU A 14 7.20 -7.48 0.22
C LEU A 14 8.33 -7.79 -0.75
N LYS A 15 9.22 -8.71 -0.38
CA LYS A 15 10.32 -9.16 -1.23
C LYS A 15 9.79 -9.83 -2.51
N ALA A 16 8.79 -10.69 -2.38
CA ALA A 16 8.16 -11.34 -3.52
C ALA A 16 7.47 -10.31 -4.44
N ILE A 17 6.74 -9.36 -3.86
CA ILE A 17 6.07 -8.29 -4.60
C ILE A 17 7.10 -7.42 -5.34
N ALA A 18 8.21 -7.08 -4.70
CA ALA A 18 9.24 -6.23 -5.29
C ALA A 18 9.86 -6.82 -6.57
N GLN A 19 9.93 -8.14 -6.67
CA GLN A 19 10.48 -8.82 -7.85
C GLN A 19 9.63 -8.64 -9.10
N ASP A 20 8.32 -8.43 -8.96
CA ASP A 20 7.37 -8.37 -10.07
C ASP A 20 6.83 -6.96 -10.36
N THR A 21 7.45 -5.92 -9.78
CA THR A 21 6.88 -4.57 -9.81
C THR A 21 7.82 -3.50 -10.35
N GLU A 22 8.78 -3.87 -11.21
CA GLU A 22 9.82 -2.94 -11.68
C GLU A 22 9.26 -1.65 -12.28
N ASP A 23 8.20 -1.74 -13.07
CA ASP A 23 7.59 -0.60 -13.78
C ASP A 23 6.38 0.02 -13.03
N ALA A 24 6.03 -0.50 -11.87
CA ALA A 24 4.89 0.01 -11.13
C ALA A 24 5.23 1.28 -10.34
N LEU A 25 4.25 2.14 -10.17
CA LEU A 25 4.28 3.19 -9.16
C LEU A 25 3.73 2.63 -7.86
N VAL A 26 4.45 2.82 -6.77
CA VAL A 26 4.09 2.21 -5.48
C VAL A 26 3.85 3.28 -4.44
N VAL A 27 2.66 3.28 -3.85
CA VAL A 27 2.33 4.11 -2.70
C VAL A 27 2.42 3.23 -1.45
N VAL A 28 3.25 3.61 -0.51
CA VAL A 28 3.48 2.83 0.70
C VAL A 28 3.34 3.68 1.95
N THR A 29 2.71 3.13 2.97
CA THR A 29 2.52 3.76 4.28
C THR A 29 2.78 2.79 5.43
N GLY A 30 2.83 3.31 6.63
CA GLY A 30 2.95 2.53 7.86
C GLY A 30 4.31 1.87 8.05
N THR A 31 4.32 0.79 8.78
CA THR A 31 5.55 0.07 9.17
C THR A 31 6.25 -0.60 7.99
N ALA A 32 5.52 -0.92 6.94
CA ALA A 32 6.08 -1.49 5.70
C ALA A 32 6.99 -0.52 4.93
N LEU A 33 6.90 0.77 5.22
CA LEU A 33 7.59 1.82 4.46
C LEU A 33 9.11 1.65 4.44
N ARG A 34 9.70 1.34 5.59
CA ARG A 34 11.16 1.15 5.71
C ARG A 34 11.62 -0.10 4.96
N GLU A 35 10.90 -1.20 5.17
CA GLU A 35 11.20 -2.48 4.51
C GLU A 35 11.11 -2.35 3.00
N TRP A 36 10.05 -1.71 2.51
CA TRP A 36 9.84 -1.50 1.08
C TRP A 36 10.95 -0.67 0.46
N HIS A 37 11.36 0.40 1.12
CA HIS A 37 12.40 1.27 0.59
C HIS A 37 13.76 0.57 0.49
N THR A 38 14.05 -0.36 1.38
CA THR A 38 15.25 -1.20 1.33
C THR A 38 15.18 -2.21 0.19
N LEU A 39 14.01 -2.84 -0.01
CA LEU A 39 13.81 -3.87 -1.03
C LEU A 39 13.73 -3.30 -2.44
N ARG A 40 13.12 -2.14 -2.59
CA ARG A 40 12.87 -1.51 -3.88
C ARG A 40 13.13 0.00 -3.80
N PRO A 41 14.39 0.42 -3.75
CA PRO A 41 14.72 1.86 -3.81
C PRO A 41 14.39 2.42 -5.21
N GLY A 42 14.19 3.72 -5.31
CA GLY A 42 14.01 4.41 -6.59
C GLY A 42 12.85 5.39 -6.61
N ASP A 43 12.72 6.07 -7.75
CA ASP A 43 11.79 7.18 -7.92
C ASP A 43 10.31 6.76 -8.12
N GLY A 44 10.07 5.49 -8.39
CA GLY A 44 8.72 4.93 -8.53
C GLY A 44 7.95 4.74 -7.22
N ASN A 45 8.51 5.18 -6.10
CA ASN A 45 7.90 5.03 -4.78
C ASN A 45 7.38 6.37 -4.26
N PHE A 46 6.10 6.40 -3.90
CA PHE A 46 5.50 7.50 -3.17
C PHE A 46 5.29 7.09 -1.72
N ARG A 47 5.94 7.80 -0.82
CA ARG A 47 5.85 7.53 0.62
C ARG A 47 4.87 8.50 1.27
N THR A 48 3.87 7.99 1.95
CA THR A 48 2.99 8.81 2.77
C THR A 48 3.13 8.44 4.24
N ARG A 49 3.30 9.43 5.08
CA ARG A 49 3.32 9.26 6.53
C ARG A 49 1.94 9.46 7.16
N THR A 50 1.00 9.95 6.39
CA THR A 50 -0.36 10.15 6.85
C THR A 50 -1.13 8.84 6.68
N LEU A 51 -1.40 8.18 7.80
CA LEU A 51 -2.19 6.95 7.83
C LEU A 51 -3.61 7.23 7.31
N GLY A 52 -4.14 6.30 6.55
CA GLY A 52 -5.48 6.41 5.97
C GLY A 52 -5.54 7.08 4.60
N LEU A 53 -4.44 7.63 4.08
CA LEU A 53 -4.45 8.32 2.78
C LEU A 53 -3.85 7.53 1.62
N ALA A 54 -3.18 6.40 1.88
CA ALA A 54 -2.45 5.67 0.85
C ALA A 54 -3.35 5.24 -0.31
N SER A 55 -4.51 4.69 -0.03
CA SER A 55 -5.44 4.23 -1.07
C SER A 55 -6.00 5.38 -1.91
N SER A 56 -6.31 6.52 -1.29
CA SER A 56 -6.80 7.71 -1.99
C SER A 56 -5.73 8.34 -2.89
N ILE A 57 -4.48 8.38 -2.41
CA ILE A 57 -3.34 8.82 -3.21
C ILE A 57 -3.14 7.88 -4.39
N GLY A 58 -3.15 6.57 -4.15
CA GLY A 58 -3.02 5.56 -5.20
C GLY A 58 -4.12 5.66 -6.25
N LEU A 59 -5.36 5.91 -5.83
CA LEU A 59 -6.48 6.12 -6.74
C LEU A 59 -6.23 7.34 -7.64
N GLY A 60 -5.83 8.46 -7.06
CA GLY A 60 -5.54 9.68 -7.83
C GLY A 60 -4.45 9.45 -8.87
N ILE A 61 -3.37 8.77 -8.50
CA ILE A 61 -2.29 8.42 -9.44
C ILE A 61 -2.80 7.48 -10.53
N ALA A 62 -3.57 6.46 -10.18
CA ALA A 62 -4.10 5.49 -11.15
C ALA A 62 -5.02 6.15 -12.17
N LEU A 63 -5.87 7.07 -11.74
CA LEU A 63 -6.75 7.82 -12.64
C LEU A 63 -6.00 8.79 -13.53
N GLY A 64 -4.95 9.43 -13.00
CA GLY A 64 -4.12 10.37 -13.75
C GLY A 64 -3.16 9.70 -14.74
N LEU A 65 -2.79 8.45 -14.49
CA LEU A 65 -1.83 7.68 -15.28
C LEU A 65 -2.41 6.30 -15.62
N PRO A 66 -3.44 6.23 -16.47
CA PRO A 66 -4.19 4.99 -16.71
C PRO A 66 -3.36 3.88 -17.37
N HIS A 67 -2.21 4.19 -17.95
CA HIS A 67 -1.31 3.21 -18.56
C HIS A 67 -0.22 2.69 -17.61
N ARG A 68 -0.17 3.22 -16.39
CA ARG A 68 0.80 2.80 -15.39
C ARG A 68 0.12 1.92 -14.32
N LYS A 69 0.77 0.84 -13.97
CA LYS A 69 0.34 0.04 -12.83
C LYS A 69 0.64 0.80 -11.54
N VAL A 70 -0.34 0.88 -10.65
CA VAL A 70 -0.22 1.51 -9.34
C VAL A 70 -0.50 0.46 -8.26
N ILE A 71 0.41 0.34 -7.32
CA ILE A 71 0.29 -0.58 -6.20
C ILE A 71 0.27 0.23 -4.92
N VAL A 72 -0.74 0.00 -4.09
CA VAL A 72 -0.81 0.59 -2.74
C VAL A 72 -0.48 -0.48 -1.72
N ILE A 73 0.50 -0.22 -0.90
CA ILE A 73 0.89 -1.08 0.22
C ILE A 73 0.47 -0.39 1.51
N ASP A 74 -0.44 -1.02 2.22
CA ASP A 74 -1.14 -0.44 3.36
C ASP A 74 -1.16 -1.42 4.54
N GLY A 75 -1.40 -0.92 5.72
CA GLY A 75 -1.66 -1.74 6.90
C GLY A 75 -3.15 -1.72 7.27
N ASP A 76 -3.59 -2.72 8.00
CA ASP A 76 -4.98 -2.81 8.47
C ASP A 76 -5.39 -1.60 9.32
N GLY A 77 -4.53 -1.17 10.24
CA GLY A 77 -4.80 0.00 11.06
C GLY A 77 -4.90 1.29 10.25
N ALA A 78 -3.97 1.50 9.32
CA ALA A 78 -4.00 2.65 8.42
C ALA A 78 -5.24 2.63 7.52
N PHE A 79 -5.57 1.47 6.98
CA PHE A 79 -6.77 1.27 6.15
C PHE A 79 -8.05 1.61 6.91
N LEU A 80 -8.19 1.16 8.16
CA LEU A 80 -9.35 1.42 8.99
C LEU A 80 -9.53 2.91 9.36
N MET A 81 -8.48 3.70 9.29
CA MET A 81 -8.56 5.14 9.58
C MET A 81 -9.33 5.92 8.51
N ASN A 82 -9.51 5.37 7.32
CA ASN A 82 -10.24 6.05 6.25
C ASN A 82 -10.94 5.05 5.31
N LEU A 83 -11.97 4.40 5.81
CA LEU A 83 -12.80 3.51 5.00
C LEU A 83 -13.64 4.24 3.95
N CYS A 84 -13.83 5.54 4.12
CA CYS A 84 -14.64 6.36 3.20
C CYS A 84 -14.07 6.43 1.78
N GLY A 85 -12.81 6.11 1.59
CA GLY A 85 -12.20 6.03 0.25
C GLY A 85 -12.66 4.82 -0.58
N LEU A 86 -13.12 3.75 0.06
CA LEU A 86 -13.52 2.52 -0.64
C LEU A 86 -14.67 2.69 -1.63
N PRO A 87 -15.77 3.35 -1.29
CA PRO A 87 -16.84 3.61 -2.26
C PRO A 87 -16.35 4.40 -3.47
N THR A 88 -15.44 5.34 -3.27
CA THR A 88 -14.86 6.14 -4.35
C THR A 88 -14.01 5.28 -5.27
N ILE A 89 -13.17 4.40 -4.73
CA ILE A 89 -12.37 3.46 -5.52
C ILE A 89 -13.28 2.51 -6.29
N ALA A 90 -14.31 1.98 -5.65
CA ALA A 90 -15.27 1.07 -6.27
C ALA A 90 -16.03 1.77 -7.42
N TRP A 91 -16.43 3.03 -7.24
CA TRP A 91 -17.11 3.80 -8.27
C TRP A 91 -16.25 4.00 -9.51
N HIS A 92 -14.98 4.37 -9.32
CA HIS A 92 -14.08 4.60 -10.44
C HIS A 92 -13.53 3.32 -11.06
N SER A 93 -13.49 2.21 -10.29
CA SER A 93 -13.04 0.89 -10.72
C SER A 93 -11.77 0.92 -11.58
N PRO A 94 -10.67 1.55 -11.12
CA PRO A 94 -9.46 1.69 -11.93
C PRO A 94 -8.82 0.31 -12.16
N HIS A 95 -8.67 -0.08 -13.42
CA HIS A 95 -8.13 -1.38 -13.81
C HIS A 95 -6.63 -1.53 -13.51
N ASN A 96 -5.93 -0.43 -13.28
CA ASN A 96 -4.49 -0.35 -13.06
C ASN A 96 -4.10 -0.18 -11.58
N LEU A 97 -5.04 -0.26 -10.64
CA LEU A 97 -4.79 -0.12 -9.21
C LEU A 97 -4.87 -1.47 -8.50
N ILE A 98 -3.83 -1.79 -7.74
CA ILE A 98 -3.80 -2.95 -6.83
C ILE A 98 -3.59 -2.42 -5.42
N HIS A 99 -4.49 -2.74 -4.51
CA HIS A 99 -4.37 -2.41 -3.10
C HIS A 99 -4.01 -3.67 -2.31
N ILE A 100 -2.85 -3.67 -1.68
CA ILE A 100 -2.33 -4.76 -0.86
C ILE A 100 -2.41 -4.33 0.59
N LEU A 101 -3.13 -5.10 1.39
CA LEU A 101 -3.36 -4.82 2.80
C LEU A 101 -2.66 -5.88 3.65
N PHE A 102 -1.75 -5.43 4.51
CA PHE A 102 -1.13 -6.29 5.51
C PHE A 102 -1.90 -6.20 6.82
N ASP A 103 -2.46 -7.33 7.21
CA ASP A 103 -3.28 -7.46 8.42
C ASP A 103 -2.46 -8.11 9.53
N ASN A 104 -2.13 -7.34 10.57
CA ASN A 104 -1.49 -7.82 11.79
C ASN A 104 -2.40 -7.70 13.03
N GLU A 105 -3.66 -7.33 12.81
CA GLU A 105 -4.70 -7.20 13.83
C GLU A 105 -4.37 -6.18 14.94
N CYS A 106 -3.50 -5.20 14.65
CA CYS A 106 -3.15 -4.18 15.63
C CYS A 106 -2.62 -2.87 14.99
N TYR A 107 -2.72 -1.79 15.76
CA TYR A 107 -2.09 -0.51 15.40
C TYR A 107 -0.62 -0.52 15.85
N GLU A 108 0.24 -1.21 15.11
CA GLU A 108 1.65 -1.43 15.45
C GLU A 108 2.41 -0.11 15.69
N ALA A 109 2.21 0.87 14.82
CA ALA A 109 2.87 2.17 14.91
C ALA A 109 2.41 3.01 16.11
N SER A 110 1.28 2.67 16.71
CA SER A 110 0.66 3.37 17.85
C SER A 110 0.71 2.56 19.13
N GLY A 111 1.65 1.63 19.25
CA GLY A 111 1.86 0.84 20.45
C GLY A 111 1.17 -0.52 20.49
N GLY A 112 0.64 -0.98 19.38
CA GLY A 112 0.09 -2.33 19.27
C GLY A 112 -1.32 -2.50 19.85
N THR A 113 -2.09 -1.42 19.90
CA THR A 113 -3.48 -1.45 20.38
C THR A 113 -4.45 -2.08 19.39
#